data_51f9e78dbc357a2a8f89f58eda267bbb
#
_entry.id   51f9e78dbc357a2a8f89f58eda267bbb
#
_cell.length_a   1.000
_cell.length_b   1.000
_cell.length_c   1.000
_cell.angle_alpha   90.00
_cell.angle_beta   90.00
_cell.angle_gamma   90.00
#
_symmetry.space_group_name_H-M   'P 1'
#
loop_
_entity.id
_entity.type
_entity.pdbx_description
1 polymer ?
#
loop_
_entity_poly.entity_id
_entity_poly.type
_entity_poly.pdbx_seq_one_letter_code
_entity_poly.pdbx_strand_id
1 'polypeptide(L)' 'MTTLFIDADACPVTKEALAVARSEGVPCVIAGNSTQNLERSIRSTDARTPHDGFWVRTLQVGVGSDSADFAI' A
#
# COMPACT_ATOMS: atom_id res chain seq x y z
N MET A 1 3.22 16.28 5.27
CA MET A 1 2.28 15.44 4.52
C MET A 1 2.35 14.01 5.04
N THR A 2 1.21 13.42 5.30
CA THR A 2 1.13 12.08 5.87
C THR A 2 0.95 11.04 4.77
N THR A 3 1.75 9.98 4.84
CA THR A 3 1.60 8.85 3.93
C THR A 3 1.22 7.62 4.74
N LEU A 4 0.15 6.97 4.33
CA LEU A 4 -0.32 5.76 4.99
C LEU A 4 0.49 4.57 4.51
N PHE A 5 1.03 3.80 5.44
CA PHE A 5 1.81 2.61 5.12
C PHE A 5 1.04 1.37 5.55
N ILE A 6 0.76 0.48 4.61
CA ILE A 6 -0.03 -0.72 4.86
C ILE A 6 0.81 -1.96 4.62
N ASP A 7 0.84 -2.86 5.59
CA ASP A 7 1.44 -4.18 5.42
C ASP A 7 0.35 -5.13 4.94
N ALA A 8 0.35 -5.44 3.66
CA ALA A 8 -0.69 -6.25 3.04
C ALA A 8 -0.72 -7.68 3.57
N ASP A 9 0.41 -8.18 4.04
CA ASP A 9 0.48 -9.55 4.53
C ASP A 9 -0.05 -9.67 5.96
N ALA A 10 0.07 -8.61 6.74
CA ALA A 10 -0.35 -8.63 8.15
C ALA A 10 -1.69 -7.93 8.38
N CYS A 11 -2.14 -7.10 7.45
CA CYS A 11 -3.35 -6.30 7.63
C CYS A 11 -4.52 -6.92 6.87
N PRO A 12 -5.52 -7.47 7.55
CA PRO A 12 -6.67 -8.08 6.87
C PRO A 12 -7.63 -7.04 6.27
N VAL A 13 -7.45 -5.77 6.57
CA VAL A 13 -8.36 -4.71 6.15
C VAL A 13 -7.70 -3.75 5.14
N THR A 14 -6.79 -4.27 4.32
CA THR A 14 -6.10 -3.44 3.32
C THR A 14 -7.09 -2.71 2.41
N LYS A 15 -8.15 -3.40 1.98
CA LYS A 15 -9.14 -2.83 1.09
C LYS A 15 -9.86 -1.66 1.75
N GLU A 16 -10.23 -1.81 3.00
CA GLU A 16 -10.91 -0.75 3.76
C GLU A 16 -9.98 0.42 4.01
N ALA A 17 -8.72 0.13 4.32
CA ALA A 17 -7.73 1.18 4.54
C ALA A 17 -7.50 1.99 3.27
N LEU A 18 -7.44 1.32 2.12
CA LEU A 18 -7.32 2.01 0.84
C LEU A 18 -8.54 2.85 0.54
N ALA A 19 -9.72 2.36 0.86
CA ALA A 19 -10.96 3.10 0.64
C ALA A 19 -10.95 4.40 1.44
N VAL A 20 -10.52 4.34 2.69
CA VAL A 20 -10.42 5.53 3.52
C VAL A 20 -9.37 6.49 2.97
N ALA A 21 -8.21 5.98 2.61
CA ALA A 21 -7.14 6.81 2.04
C ALA A 21 -7.61 7.51 0.77
N ARG A 22 -8.32 6.79 -0.08
CA ARG A 22 -8.86 7.35 -1.32
C ARG A 22 -9.86 8.45 -1.05
N SER A 23 -10.73 8.23 -0.08
CA SER A 23 -11.75 9.19 0.31
C SER A 23 -11.14 10.46 0.92
N GLU A 24 -10.07 10.30 1.68
CA GLU A 24 -9.44 11.40 2.40
C GLU A 24 -8.35 12.09 1.60
N GLY A 25 -8.00 11.53 0.44
CA GLY A 25 -6.92 12.09 -0.37
C GLY A 25 -5.54 11.90 0.25
N VAL A 26 -5.32 10.78 0.93
CA VAL A 26 -4.07 10.48 1.63
C VAL A 26 -3.23 9.50 0.79
N PRO A 27 -1.96 9.84 0.49
CA PRO A 27 -1.10 8.90 -0.20
C PRO A 27 -0.90 7.61 0.58
N CYS A 28 -0.73 6.51 -0.15
CA CYS A 28 -0.68 5.19 0.46
C CYS A 28 0.43 4.35 -0.16
N VAL A 29 1.14 3.60 0.66
CA VAL A 29 2.13 2.62 0.22
C VAL A 29 1.74 1.26 0.79
N ILE A 30 1.60 0.27 -0.09
CA ILE A 30 1.25 -1.09 0.31
C ILE A 30 2.49 -1.97 0.17
N ALA A 31 2.90 -2.59 1.25
CA ALA A 31 4.05 -3.48 1.27
C ALA A 31 3.61 -4.92 1.49
N GLY A 32 4.31 -5.84 0.86
CA GLY A 32 4.03 -7.26 1.01
C GLY A 32 4.99 -8.09 0.17
N ASN A 33 4.93 -9.41 0.31
CA ASN A 33 5.84 -10.31 -0.41
C ASN A 33 5.24 -10.89 -1.69
N SER A 34 3.96 -10.64 -1.96
CA SER A 34 3.27 -11.16 -3.13
C SER A 34 2.71 -10.01 -3.95
N THR A 35 3.10 -9.95 -5.23
CA THR A 35 2.57 -8.92 -6.13
C THR A 35 1.06 -9.00 -6.23
N GLN A 36 0.50 -10.20 -6.24
CA GLN A 36 -0.95 -10.37 -6.31
C GLN A 36 -1.64 -9.74 -5.11
N ASN A 37 -1.10 -9.93 -3.92
CA ASN A 37 -1.67 -9.33 -2.72
C ASN A 37 -1.57 -7.81 -2.75
N LEU A 38 -0.47 -7.29 -3.27
CA LEU A 38 -0.26 -5.85 -3.35
C LEU A 38 -1.26 -5.17 -4.28
N GLU A 39 -1.54 -5.81 -5.43
CA GLU A 39 -2.42 -5.23 -6.44
C GLU A 39 -3.90 -5.50 -6.19
N ARG A 40 -4.20 -6.40 -5.29
CA ARG A 40 -5.55 -6.94 -5.12
C ARG A 40 -6.59 -5.87 -4.79
N SER A 41 -6.21 -4.92 -3.96
CA SER A 41 -7.13 -3.88 -3.49
C SER A 41 -7.04 -2.59 -4.29
N ILE A 42 -6.10 -2.51 -5.23
CA ILE A 42 -5.88 -1.30 -6.01
C ILE A 42 -6.79 -1.33 -7.23
N ARG A 43 -7.42 -0.20 -7.50
CA ARG A 43 -8.30 -0.05 -8.66
C ARG A 43 -7.50 0.49 -9.84
N SER A 44 -7.95 0.19 -11.06
CA SER A 44 -7.28 0.68 -12.27
C SER A 44 -7.32 2.20 -12.37
N THR A 45 -8.28 2.82 -11.72
CA THR A 45 -8.41 4.27 -11.73
C THR A 45 -7.55 4.97 -10.68
N ASP A 46 -6.93 4.22 -9.77
CA ASP A 46 -6.10 4.80 -8.73
C ASP A 46 -4.79 5.33 -9.34
N ALA A 47 -4.42 6.54 -8.94
CA ALA A 47 -3.16 7.12 -9.37
C ALA A 47 -1.98 6.34 -8.77
N ARG A 48 -0.97 6.08 -9.58
CA ARG A 48 0.19 5.31 -9.17
C ARG A 48 1.46 6.16 -9.09
N THR A 49 1.37 7.39 -9.53
CA THR A 49 2.49 8.34 -9.52
C THR A 49 2.24 9.39 -8.45
N PRO A 50 3.23 9.71 -7.63
CA PRO A 50 3.06 10.72 -6.58
C PRO A 50 2.59 12.06 -7.14
N HIS A 51 1.58 12.63 -6.48
CA HIS A 51 1.02 13.94 -6.82
C HIS A 51 0.25 14.44 -5.61
N ASP A 52 -0.35 15.61 -5.71
CA ASP A 52 -1.22 16.09 -4.64
C ASP A 52 -2.47 15.22 -4.55
N GLY A 53 -2.82 14.85 -3.34
CA GLY A 53 -3.97 14.00 -3.09
C GLY A 53 -3.61 12.53 -3.03
N PHE A 54 -4.59 11.68 -3.28
CA PHE A 54 -4.42 10.24 -3.16
C PHE A 54 -3.61 9.65 -4.31
N TRP A 55 -2.64 8.83 -3.96
CA TRP A 55 -1.96 7.93 -4.89
C TRP A 55 -1.56 6.69 -4.10
N VAL A 56 -1.31 5.60 -4.81
CA VAL A 56 -0.95 4.35 -4.18
C VAL A 56 0.25 3.74 -4.88
N ARG A 57 1.21 3.28 -4.11
CA ARG A 57 2.38 2.57 -4.61
C ARG A 57 2.47 1.21 -3.93
N THR A 58 3.09 0.28 -4.61
CA THR A 58 3.35 -1.03 -4.03
C THR A 58 4.84 -1.17 -3.77
N LEU A 59 5.17 -1.84 -2.68
CA LEU A 59 6.55 -2.14 -2.32
C LEU A 59 6.63 -3.63 -2.06
N GLN A 60 7.21 -4.36 -3.01
CA GLN A 60 7.39 -5.80 -2.84
C GLN A 60 8.64 -6.03 -2.01
N VAL A 61 8.46 -6.65 -0.85
CA VAL A 61 9.58 -7.02 0.02
C VAL A 61 9.96 -8.46 -0.28
N GLY A 62 11.21 -8.81 0.03
CA GLY A 62 11.70 -10.14 -0.23
C GLY A 62 10.98 -11.20 0.58
N VAL A 63 11.14 -12.45 0.15
CA VAL A 63 10.51 -13.58 0.82
C VAL A 63 11.07 -13.77 2.22
N GLY A 64 12.28 -13.32 2.48
CA GLY A 64 12.86 -13.39 3.79
C GLY A 64 12.20 -12.39 4.73
N SER A 65 11.79 -12.86 5.88
CA SER A 65 11.11 -12.01 6.86
C SER A 65 11.98 -10.84 7.33
N ASP A 66 13.27 -11.00 7.24
CA ASP A 66 14.20 -9.98 7.70
C ASP A 66 14.09 -8.70 6.89
N SER A 67 13.74 -8.82 5.62
CA SER A 67 13.65 -7.65 4.74
C SER A 67 12.59 -6.66 5.22
N ALA A 68 11.46 -7.18 5.68
CA ALA A 68 10.38 -6.32 6.16
C ALA A 68 10.77 -5.63 7.46
N ASP A 69 11.48 -6.34 8.34
CA ASP A 69 11.91 -5.77 9.61
C ASP A 69 12.86 -4.60 9.40
N PHE A 70 13.74 -4.71 8.44
CA PHE A 70 14.70 -3.64 8.17
C PHE A 70 14.06 -2.45 7.46
N ALA A 71 12.94 -2.65 6.82
CA ALA A 71 12.25 -1.56 6.14
C ALA A 71 11.56 -0.61 7.14
N ILE A 72 11.37 -1.08 8.33
CA ILE A 72 10.75 -0.29 9.38
C ILE A 72 11.81 0.54 10.09
#